data_42851c8994f87cdac9642acbee3711ab
#
_entry.id   42851c8994f87cdac9642acbee3711ab
#
_cell.length_a   1.000
_cell.length_b   1.000
_cell.length_c   1.000
_cell.angle_alpha   90.00
_cell.angle_beta   90.00
_cell.angle_gamma   90.00
#
_symmetry.space_group_name_H-M   'P 1'
#
loop_
_entity.id
_entity.type
_entity.pdbx_description
1 polymer ?
#
loop_
_entity_poly.entity_id
_entity_poly.type
_entity_poly.pdbx_seq_one_letter_code
_entity_poly.pdbx_strand_id
1 'polypeptide(L)'
;MAISLYDWTKLLFEKKLFAADARIISFTSEGNKKAFKTYAAVSAAKAALEAITRNIALEFAPFGIRANCIQAGVTDTEAFRKIPGHEVLKENILNRNPFKRITTPEDVANVVYLLAKDEAAWINGSIIIADGGEHIS
;
A
#
# COMPACT_ATOMS: atom_id res chain seq x y z
N MET A 1 -8.19 5.35 -9.50
CA MET A 1 -7.18 4.64 -8.67
C MET A 1 -7.87 3.84 -7.56
N ALA A 2 -8.56 4.45 -6.61
CA ALA A 2 -9.15 3.71 -5.48
C ALA A 2 -10.34 2.82 -5.88
N ILE A 3 -11.34 3.36 -6.57
CA ILE A 3 -12.58 2.64 -6.94
C ILE A 3 -12.28 1.41 -7.81
N SER A 4 -11.29 1.49 -8.69
CA SER A 4 -10.92 0.35 -9.55
C SER A 4 -10.52 -0.90 -8.77
N LEU A 5 -10.00 -0.78 -7.54
CA LEU A 5 -9.72 -1.94 -6.68
C LEU A 5 -11.00 -2.69 -6.35
N TYR A 6 -12.07 -1.98 -5.97
CA TYR A 6 -13.36 -2.59 -5.66
C TYR A 6 -14.01 -3.18 -6.91
N ASP A 7 -14.01 -2.44 -8.02
CA ASP A 7 -14.61 -2.88 -9.29
C ASP A 7 -13.96 -4.18 -9.79
N TRP A 8 -12.61 -4.25 -9.78
CA TRP A 8 -11.90 -5.48 -10.14
C TRP A 8 -12.19 -6.62 -9.18
N THR A 9 -12.20 -6.36 -7.87
CA THR A 9 -12.51 -7.39 -6.87
C THR A 9 -13.91 -7.97 -7.10
N LYS A 10 -14.90 -7.09 -7.25
CA LYS A 10 -16.28 -7.50 -7.53
C LYS A 10 -16.41 -8.30 -8.81
N LEU A 11 -15.81 -7.82 -9.90
CA LEU A 11 -15.86 -8.51 -11.20
C LEU A 11 -15.23 -9.90 -11.12
N LEU A 12 -14.04 -10.02 -10.51
CA LEU A 12 -13.36 -11.32 -10.37
C LEU A 12 -14.16 -12.27 -9.49
N PHE A 13 -14.80 -11.76 -8.44
CA PHE A 13 -15.67 -12.53 -7.56
C PHE A 13 -16.91 -13.06 -8.31
N GLU A 14 -17.62 -12.19 -9.01
CA GLU A 14 -18.79 -12.55 -9.82
C GLU A 14 -18.46 -13.60 -10.90
N LYS A 15 -17.25 -13.51 -11.47
CA LYS A 15 -16.74 -14.48 -12.46
C LYS A 15 -16.17 -15.76 -11.83
N LYS A 16 -16.16 -15.88 -10.49
CA LYS A 16 -15.61 -17.03 -9.74
C LYS A 16 -14.13 -17.31 -10.08
N LEU A 17 -13.33 -16.25 -10.22
CA LEU A 17 -11.92 -16.34 -10.60
C LEU A 17 -10.95 -16.29 -9.43
N PHE A 18 -11.45 -16.12 -8.20
CA PHE A 18 -10.60 -16.20 -7.00
C PHE A 18 -10.35 -17.66 -6.59
N ALA A 19 -9.14 -17.93 -6.15
CA ALA A 19 -8.81 -19.16 -5.42
C ALA A 19 -9.48 -19.16 -4.03
N ALA A 20 -9.55 -20.32 -3.41
CA ALA A 20 -10.18 -20.49 -2.09
C ALA A 20 -9.53 -19.67 -0.97
N ASP A 21 -8.26 -19.31 -1.12
CA ASP A 21 -7.48 -18.51 -0.16
C ASP A 21 -6.76 -17.37 -0.90
N ALA A 22 -7.56 -16.45 -1.45
CA ALA A 22 -7.02 -15.35 -2.24
C ALA A 22 -6.55 -14.19 -1.35
N ARG A 23 -5.49 -13.52 -1.81
CA ARG A 23 -4.89 -12.35 -1.16
C ARG A 23 -4.99 -11.15 -2.09
N ILE A 24 -5.67 -10.11 -1.65
CA ILE A 24 -5.74 -8.82 -2.34
C ILE A 24 -4.80 -7.87 -1.62
N ILE A 25 -3.83 -7.32 -2.33
CA ILE A 25 -2.85 -6.39 -1.77
C ILE A 25 -2.91 -5.08 -2.53
N SER A 26 -3.14 -4.00 -1.82
CA SER A 26 -3.12 -2.64 -2.35
C SER A 26 -1.94 -1.86 -1.77
N PHE A 27 -1.59 -0.73 -2.41
CA PHE A 27 -0.43 0.06 -2.01
C PHE A 27 -0.85 1.51 -1.73
N THR A 28 -0.55 1.97 -0.53
CA THR A 28 -0.76 3.34 -0.08
C THR A 28 0.57 4.05 0.20
N SER A 29 0.52 5.25 0.71
CA SER A 29 1.66 6.06 1.09
C SER A 29 1.34 6.92 2.32
N GLU A 30 2.35 7.47 2.96
CA GLU A 30 2.22 8.38 4.10
C GLU A 30 1.35 9.61 3.80
N GLY A 31 1.24 9.98 2.53
CA GLY A 31 0.46 11.14 2.08
C GLY A 31 -1.05 11.07 2.30
N ASN A 32 -1.58 9.95 2.77
CA ASN A 32 -2.97 9.85 3.26
C ASN A 32 -3.15 10.45 4.66
N LYS A 33 -2.06 10.54 5.45
CA LYS A 33 -2.04 11.04 6.83
C LYS A 33 -1.32 12.38 6.97
N LYS A 34 -0.32 12.64 6.12
CA LYS A 34 0.47 13.87 6.11
C LYS A 34 0.07 14.73 4.91
N ALA A 35 -0.07 16.04 5.13
CA ALA A 35 -0.38 16.98 4.06
C ALA A 35 0.90 17.39 3.33
N PHE A 36 0.90 17.26 2.01
CA PHE A 36 1.95 17.75 1.12
C PHE A 36 1.37 18.75 0.13
N LYS A 37 2.13 19.80 -0.21
CA LYS A 37 1.73 20.75 -1.24
C LYS A 37 1.45 20.02 -2.56
N THR A 38 0.39 20.39 -3.26
CA THR A 38 -0.04 19.84 -4.56
C THR A 38 -0.41 18.34 -4.57
N TYR A 39 -0.55 17.71 -3.39
CA TYR A 39 -0.77 16.26 -3.25
C TYR A 39 -2.23 15.88 -2.91
N ALA A 40 -3.15 16.84 -2.79
CA ALA A 40 -4.51 16.61 -2.27
C ALA A 40 -5.28 15.50 -3.01
N ALA A 41 -5.24 15.50 -4.34
CA ALA A 41 -5.95 14.48 -5.14
C ALA A 41 -5.39 13.06 -4.92
N VAL A 42 -4.07 12.93 -4.81
CA VAL A 42 -3.40 11.64 -4.54
C VAL A 42 -3.68 11.21 -3.10
N SER A 43 -3.58 12.13 -2.14
CA SER A 43 -3.90 11.90 -0.73
C SER A 43 -5.33 11.35 -0.57
N ALA A 44 -6.33 12.02 -1.17
CA ALA A 44 -7.71 11.58 -1.14
C ALA A 44 -7.89 10.19 -1.77
N ALA A 45 -7.24 9.93 -2.90
CA ALA A 45 -7.29 8.63 -3.56
C ALA A 45 -6.66 7.52 -2.69
N LYS A 46 -5.56 7.81 -1.98
CA LYS A 46 -4.92 6.85 -1.07
C LYS A 46 -5.76 6.58 0.17
N ALA A 47 -6.35 7.61 0.77
CA ALA A 47 -7.29 7.45 1.89
C ALA A 47 -8.51 6.60 1.49
N ALA A 48 -9.08 6.87 0.32
CA ALA A 48 -10.17 6.05 -0.24
C ALA A 48 -9.75 4.60 -0.49
N LEU A 49 -8.53 4.37 -1.00
CA LEU A 49 -7.99 3.03 -1.24
C LEU A 49 -7.90 2.21 0.05
N GLU A 50 -7.45 2.81 1.14
CA GLU A 50 -7.39 2.15 2.45
C GLU A 50 -8.78 1.82 2.99
N ALA A 51 -9.74 2.75 2.85
CA ALA A 51 -11.12 2.50 3.23
C ALA A 51 -11.73 1.35 2.42
N ILE A 52 -11.53 1.34 1.11
CA ILE A 52 -12.01 0.27 0.21
C ILE A 52 -11.35 -1.06 0.58
N THR A 53 -10.05 -1.09 0.87
CA THR A 53 -9.36 -2.32 1.28
C THR A 53 -9.99 -2.92 2.54
N ARG A 54 -10.33 -2.09 3.54
CA ARG A 54 -11.01 -2.57 4.76
C ARG A 54 -12.41 -3.11 4.47
N ASN A 55 -13.16 -2.47 3.58
CA ASN A 55 -14.49 -2.96 3.18
C ASN A 55 -14.39 -4.29 2.43
N ILE A 56 -13.46 -4.43 1.49
CA ILE A 56 -13.20 -5.70 0.81
C ILE A 56 -12.83 -6.79 1.82
N ALA A 57 -11.96 -6.49 2.78
CA ALA A 57 -11.56 -7.42 3.81
C ALA A 57 -12.74 -7.93 4.65
N LEU A 58 -13.72 -7.06 4.94
CA LEU A 58 -14.93 -7.42 5.67
C LEU A 58 -15.92 -8.20 4.81
N GLU A 59 -16.24 -7.69 3.63
CA GLU A 59 -17.29 -8.22 2.76
C GLU A 59 -16.93 -9.60 2.17
N PHE A 60 -15.66 -9.82 1.84
CA PHE A 60 -15.22 -11.02 1.14
C PHE A 60 -14.55 -12.07 2.04
N ALA A 61 -14.36 -11.78 3.33
CA ALA A 61 -13.83 -12.75 4.30
C ALA A 61 -14.62 -14.07 4.37
N PRO A 62 -15.97 -14.09 4.32
CA PRO A 62 -16.73 -15.34 4.31
C PRO A 62 -16.41 -16.26 3.13
N PHE A 63 -15.79 -15.73 2.08
CA PHE A 63 -15.40 -16.47 0.87
C PHE A 63 -13.91 -16.84 0.87
N GLY A 64 -13.21 -16.68 1.99
CA GLY A 64 -11.78 -16.98 2.10
C GLY A 64 -10.85 -15.93 1.48
N ILE A 65 -11.39 -14.76 1.09
CA ILE A 65 -10.60 -13.69 0.46
C ILE A 65 -10.16 -12.71 1.55
N ARG A 66 -8.86 -12.39 1.58
CA ARG A 66 -8.27 -11.40 2.47
C ARG A 66 -7.79 -10.19 1.70
N ALA A 67 -7.93 -9.01 2.27
CA ALA A 67 -7.44 -7.78 1.67
C ALA A 67 -6.61 -6.98 2.67
N ASN A 68 -5.41 -6.60 2.28
CA ASN A 68 -4.51 -5.78 3.07
C ASN A 68 -3.91 -4.65 2.22
N CYS A 69 -3.45 -3.61 2.87
CA CYS A 69 -2.80 -2.49 2.23
C CYS A 69 -1.36 -2.35 2.74
N ILE A 70 -0.40 -2.16 1.85
CA ILE A 70 0.99 -1.87 2.24
C ILE A 70 1.22 -0.36 2.10
N GLN A 71 1.61 0.29 3.20
CA GLN A 71 2.12 1.65 3.19
C GLN A 71 3.62 1.59 2.99
N ALA A 72 4.07 1.80 1.77
CA ALA A 72 5.48 1.92 1.45
C ALA A 72 6.03 3.28 1.89
N GLY A 73 7.29 3.33 2.29
CA GLY A 73 8.06 4.55 2.37
C GLY A 73 8.27 5.17 0.99
N VAL A 74 8.90 6.35 0.96
CA VAL A 74 9.26 6.93 -0.33
C VAL A 74 10.23 6.01 -1.06
N THR A 75 9.82 5.56 -2.24
CA THR A 75 10.51 4.54 -3.01
C THR A 75 11.14 5.16 -4.26
N ASP A 76 12.40 4.84 -4.53
CA ASP A 76 13.12 5.34 -5.71
C ASP A 76 12.59 4.68 -6.98
N THR A 77 11.53 5.26 -7.51
CA THR A 77 10.87 4.82 -8.74
C THR A 77 11.02 5.85 -9.86
N GLU A 78 10.77 5.45 -11.10
CA GLU A 78 10.73 6.39 -12.23
C GLU A 78 9.71 7.52 -11.99
N ALA A 79 8.56 7.19 -11.36
CA ALA A 79 7.55 8.19 -11.02
C ALA A 79 8.06 9.19 -9.98
N PHE A 80 8.81 8.74 -8.98
CA PHE A 80 9.44 9.62 -7.97
C PHE A 80 10.43 10.58 -8.63
N ARG A 81 11.28 10.08 -9.52
CA ARG A 81 12.31 10.88 -10.21
C ARG A 81 11.73 11.97 -11.15
N LYS A 82 10.45 11.84 -11.53
CA LYS A 82 9.74 12.86 -12.32
C LYS A 82 9.16 14.01 -11.47
N ILE A 83 9.22 13.91 -10.14
CA ILE A 83 8.72 14.96 -9.23
C ILE A 83 9.74 16.12 -9.23
N PRO A 84 9.34 17.36 -9.54
CA PRO A 84 10.23 18.52 -9.41
C PRO A 84 10.75 18.63 -7.98
N GLY A 85 12.07 18.76 -7.81
CA GLY A 85 12.71 18.85 -6.49
C GLY A 85 12.87 17.49 -5.78
N HIS A 86 12.72 16.37 -6.48
CA HIS A 86 12.88 15.04 -5.91
C HIS A 86 14.23 14.81 -5.21
N GLU A 87 15.31 15.47 -5.66
CA GLU A 87 16.64 15.40 -5.04
C GLU A 87 16.61 15.92 -3.59
N VAL A 88 16.03 17.10 -3.37
CA VAL A 88 15.88 17.68 -2.02
C VAL A 88 14.96 16.81 -1.16
N LEU A 89 13.89 16.29 -1.75
CA LEU A 89 13.00 15.37 -1.05
C LEU A 89 13.74 14.08 -0.65
N LYS A 90 14.56 13.53 -1.54
CA LYS A 90 15.39 12.36 -1.29
C LYS A 90 16.37 12.59 -0.13
N GLU A 91 17.05 13.73 -0.12
CA GLU A 91 17.96 14.09 0.96
C GLU A 91 17.24 14.20 2.31
N ASN A 92 16.08 14.84 2.35
CA ASN A 92 15.25 14.92 3.55
C ASN A 92 14.84 13.54 4.07
N ILE A 93 14.52 12.62 3.18
CA ILE A 93 14.16 11.24 3.53
C ILE A 93 15.37 10.49 4.09
N LEU A 94 16.54 10.61 3.45
CA LEU A 94 17.78 10.01 3.95
C LEU A 94 18.12 10.50 5.36
N ASN A 95 17.89 11.78 5.63
CA ASN A 95 18.13 12.34 6.95
C ASN A 95 17.12 11.86 8.00
N ARG A 96 15.87 11.69 7.61
CA ARG A 96 14.77 11.25 8.47
C ARG A 96 14.80 9.74 8.74
N ASN A 97 15.05 8.92 7.69
CA ASN A 97 14.98 7.48 7.82
C ASN A 97 16.05 6.94 8.78
N PRO A 98 15.68 6.11 9.79
CA PRO A 98 16.62 5.54 10.73
C PRO A 98 17.76 4.75 10.09
N PHE A 99 17.48 4.03 9.00
CA PHE A 99 18.48 3.26 8.24
C PHE A 99 19.25 4.09 7.21
N LYS A 100 19.02 5.42 7.13
CA LYS A 100 19.72 6.35 6.23
C LYS A 100 19.68 5.93 4.75
N ARG A 101 18.61 5.29 4.36
CA ARG A 101 18.37 4.92 2.97
C ARG A 101 16.88 5.11 2.59
N ILE A 102 16.63 5.21 1.32
CA ILE A 102 15.26 5.23 0.75
C ILE A 102 14.75 3.79 0.61
N THR A 103 13.43 3.63 0.68
CA THR A 103 12.78 2.34 0.43
C THR A 103 13.03 1.88 -1.01
N THR A 104 13.25 0.59 -1.21
CA THR A 104 13.38 -0.02 -2.54
C THR A 104 12.13 -0.82 -2.91
N PRO A 105 11.89 -1.07 -4.21
CA PRO A 105 10.81 -1.97 -4.63
C PRO A 105 10.92 -3.37 -4.02
N GLU A 106 12.14 -3.88 -3.79
CA GLU A 106 12.41 -5.16 -3.18
C GLU A 106 11.97 -5.22 -1.71
N ASP A 107 12.15 -4.13 -0.95
CA ASP A 107 11.66 -4.04 0.43
C ASP A 107 10.15 -4.25 0.48
N VAL A 108 9.43 -3.61 -0.45
CA VAL A 108 7.96 -3.72 -0.55
C VAL A 108 7.54 -5.09 -1.06
N ALA A 109 8.24 -5.63 -2.06
CA ALA A 109 7.98 -6.97 -2.61
C ALA A 109 8.15 -8.07 -1.57
N ASN A 110 9.13 -7.93 -0.66
CA ASN A 110 9.31 -8.86 0.45
C ASN A 110 8.11 -8.87 1.39
N VAL A 111 7.49 -7.72 1.65
CA VAL A 111 6.26 -7.66 2.46
C VAL A 111 5.07 -8.31 1.73
N VAL A 112 4.96 -8.12 0.41
CA VAL A 112 3.95 -8.84 -0.41
C VAL A 112 4.15 -10.35 -0.28
N TYR A 113 5.38 -10.82 -0.41
CA TYR A 113 5.72 -12.24 -0.26
C TYR A 113 5.33 -12.78 1.14
N LEU A 114 5.63 -12.04 2.21
CA LEU A 114 5.26 -12.44 3.56
C LEU A 114 3.73 -12.52 3.73
N LEU A 115 2.98 -11.56 3.20
CA LEU A 115 1.52 -11.55 3.25
C LEU A 115 0.88 -12.66 2.41
N ALA A 116 1.59 -13.21 1.43
CA ALA A 116 1.13 -14.34 0.63
C ALA A 116 1.34 -15.71 1.32
N LYS A 117 2.07 -15.76 2.44
CA LYS A 117 2.31 -17.01 3.18
C LYS A 117 1.14 -17.40 4.06
N ASP A 118 1.04 -18.68 4.38
CA ASP A 118 0.01 -19.23 5.26
C ASP A 118 0.10 -18.67 6.67
N GLU A 119 1.30 -18.36 7.15
CA GLU A 119 1.53 -17.74 8.46
C GLU A 119 0.91 -16.34 8.57
N ALA A 120 0.65 -15.67 7.45
CA ALA A 120 -0.06 -14.40 7.39
C ALA A 120 -1.59 -14.56 7.27
N ALA A 121 -2.13 -15.78 7.37
CA ALA A 121 -3.55 -16.05 7.16
C ALA A 121 -4.49 -15.30 8.13
N TRP A 122 -3.99 -14.85 9.29
CA TRP A 122 -4.80 -14.08 10.25
C TRP A 122 -4.66 -12.57 10.08
N ILE A 123 -3.93 -12.09 9.05
CA ILE A 123 -3.80 -10.66 8.73
C ILE A 123 -4.85 -10.31 7.68
N ASN A 124 -5.85 -9.52 8.06
CA ASN A 124 -6.92 -9.08 7.17
C ASN A 124 -7.38 -7.66 7.52
N GLY A 125 -7.63 -6.81 6.54
CA GLY A 125 -8.06 -5.42 6.70
C GLY A 125 -6.99 -4.48 7.25
N SER A 126 -5.73 -4.89 7.27
CA SER A 126 -4.63 -4.18 7.90
C SER A 126 -3.89 -3.26 6.93
N ILE A 127 -3.31 -2.19 7.48
CA ILE A 127 -2.32 -1.36 6.78
C ILE A 127 -0.96 -1.71 7.36
N ILE A 128 -0.13 -2.36 6.56
CA ILE A 128 1.21 -2.79 6.93
C ILE A 128 2.21 -1.74 6.46
N ILE A 129 2.98 -1.19 7.38
CA ILE A 129 3.96 -0.15 7.08
C ILE A 129 5.29 -0.81 6.74
N ALA A 130 5.82 -0.50 5.56
CA ALA A 130 7.08 -1.00 5.01
C ALA A 130 7.96 0.17 4.55
N ASP A 131 8.51 0.91 5.51
CA ASP A 131 9.20 2.20 5.27
C ASP A 131 10.53 2.35 6.05
N GLY A 132 11.00 1.29 6.72
CA GLY A 132 12.21 1.35 7.53
C GLY A 132 12.12 2.31 8.71
N GLY A 133 10.92 2.61 9.21
CA GLY A 133 10.71 3.55 10.31
C GLY A 133 10.66 5.02 9.88
N GLU A 134 10.56 5.31 8.60
CA GLU A 134 10.48 6.69 8.08
C GLU A 134 9.31 7.48 8.67
N HIS A 135 8.16 6.82 8.95
CA HIS A 135 6.95 7.47 9.45
C HIS A 135 7.01 7.91 10.91
N ILE A 136 7.92 7.33 11.72
CA ILE A 136 8.06 7.61 13.15
C ILE A 136 9.17 8.60 13.47
N SER A 137 9.84 9.15 12.48
CA SER A 137 10.99 10.04 12.62
C SER A 137 10.80 11.39 11.92
#